data_beb4cf7403d0d422dcee066257b1e1d6
#
_entry.id   beb4cf7403d0d422dcee066257b1e1d6
#
_cell.length_a   1.000
_cell.length_b   1.000
_cell.length_c   1.000
_cell.angle_alpha   90.00
_cell.angle_beta   90.00
_cell.angle_gamma   90.00
#
_symmetry.space_group_name_H-M   'P 1'
#
loop_
_entity.id
_entity.type
_entity.pdbx_description
1 polymer ?
#
loop_
_entity_poly.entity_id
_entity_poly.type
_entity_poly.pdbx_seq_one_letter_code
_entity_poly.pdbx_strand_id
1 'polypeptide(L)'
;MPGTRLILVGDQNQLPSVGPGSVLRDLIRSECFPIVCLTHIFRQASQSDIVVNAHKIHNGEEVILDNKSKDFFFLKRYDVNVIWKVLVTLVSQKLPRYVDARPQDIQILTPMRKGALGVENLNQILQKYLNPPAPDKAERENGGNILREGDKVMQIRNNYQMEWEIRGINGIVAERGMGVFNGDLGMIRSINPYTEVITVEFEEGKFADYTFKQADELELAYATTIHKAQGSEYPAVVIPLLGGPRMLMTRNLLYTAVTRARKCVTIVGSDVTFQAMIGNHIEANRYTTLARRIREMQEENA
;
A
#
# COMPACT_ATOMS: atom_id res chain seq x y z
N MET A 1 28.27 14.83 -11.59
CA MET A 1 28.88 15.63 -12.67
C MET A 1 28.73 17.10 -12.30
N PRO A 2 29.70 17.95 -12.53
CA PRO A 2 29.55 19.39 -12.35
C PRO A 2 28.36 19.92 -13.17
N GLY A 3 27.51 20.76 -12.58
CA GLY A 3 26.31 21.31 -13.24
C GLY A 3 25.03 20.49 -13.10
N THR A 4 25.03 19.31 -12.47
CA THR A 4 23.81 18.55 -12.19
C THR A 4 22.99 19.25 -11.12
N ARG A 5 21.69 19.44 -11.40
CA ARG A 5 20.71 19.92 -10.42
C ARG A 5 19.93 18.76 -9.85
N LEU A 6 19.83 18.68 -8.51
CA LEU A 6 19.04 17.69 -7.81
C LEU A 6 17.75 18.35 -7.30
N ILE A 7 16.62 17.79 -7.69
CA ILE A 7 15.29 18.18 -7.18
C ILE A 7 14.73 16.99 -6.41
N LEU A 8 14.42 17.20 -5.13
CA LEU A 8 13.80 16.21 -4.27
C LEU A 8 12.31 16.53 -4.13
N VAL A 9 11.47 15.57 -4.44
CA VAL A 9 10.02 15.69 -4.33
C VAL A 9 9.53 14.62 -3.35
N GLY A 10 8.62 14.99 -2.44
CA GLY A 10 8.05 14.05 -1.48
C GLY A 10 7.05 14.69 -0.55
N ASP A 11 6.41 13.88 0.27
CA ASP A 11 5.44 14.28 1.28
C ASP A 11 5.98 13.94 2.67
N GLN A 12 6.35 14.99 3.43
CA GLN A 12 6.87 14.83 4.79
C GLN A 12 5.82 14.33 5.80
N ASN A 13 4.54 14.35 5.43
CA ASN A 13 3.41 14.00 6.29
C ASN A 13 3.04 12.52 6.16
N GLN A 14 3.48 11.85 5.09
CA GLN A 14 3.40 10.41 4.95
C GLN A 14 4.42 9.71 5.87
N LEU A 15 4.29 8.40 5.96
CA LEU A 15 5.28 7.60 6.68
C LEU A 15 6.67 7.84 6.09
N PRO A 16 7.69 7.97 6.92
CA PRO A 16 9.06 8.12 6.44
C PRO A 16 9.51 6.83 5.73
N SER A 17 10.51 6.96 4.84
CA SER A 17 11.13 5.83 4.16
C SER A 17 11.59 4.75 5.14
N VAL A 18 11.58 3.48 4.71
CA VAL A 18 12.06 2.36 5.53
C VAL A 18 13.58 2.48 5.70
N GLY A 19 14.04 2.48 6.95
CA GLY A 19 15.47 2.60 7.28
C GLY A 19 15.74 3.67 8.35
N PRO A 20 17.00 3.86 8.75
CA PRO A 20 17.38 4.86 9.74
C PRO A 20 17.29 6.28 9.16
N GLY A 21 17.00 7.27 10.05
CA GLY A 21 16.96 8.68 9.69
C GLY A 21 15.64 9.15 9.06
N SER A 22 15.58 10.42 8.70
CA SER A 22 14.43 11.10 8.07
C SER A 22 14.93 12.13 7.06
N VAL A 23 15.56 11.66 5.98
CA VAL A 23 16.33 12.50 5.06
C VAL A 23 15.55 13.71 4.57
N LEU A 24 14.35 13.55 4.02
CA LEU A 24 13.55 14.67 3.51
C LEU A 24 13.25 15.68 4.61
N ARG A 25 12.84 15.22 5.80
CA ARG A 25 12.53 16.07 6.96
C ARG A 25 13.78 16.80 7.47
N ASP A 26 14.93 16.12 7.49
CA ASP A 26 16.17 16.71 7.93
C ASP A 26 16.69 17.77 6.96
N LEU A 27 16.55 17.55 5.66
CA LEU A 27 16.85 18.55 4.64
C LEU A 27 15.97 19.79 4.80
N ILE A 28 14.66 19.60 5.02
CA ILE A 28 13.72 20.70 5.29
C ILE A 28 14.11 21.44 6.59
N ARG A 29 14.39 20.71 7.68
CA ARG A 29 14.76 21.28 8.97
C ARG A 29 16.14 21.95 9.00
N SER A 30 17.00 21.65 8.04
CA SER A 30 18.31 22.31 7.94
C SER A 30 18.16 23.79 7.55
N GLU A 31 17.10 24.12 6.81
CA GLU A 31 16.84 25.47 6.25
C GLU A 31 17.96 25.96 5.31
N CYS A 32 18.83 25.05 4.87
CA CYS A 32 19.99 25.37 4.05
C CYS A 32 19.71 25.28 2.54
N PHE A 33 18.52 24.82 2.14
CA PHE A 33 18.16 24.62 0.74
C PHE A 33 16.87 25.37 0.39
N PRO A 34 16.69 25.80 -0.88
CA PRO A 34 15.41 26.32 -1.33
C PRO A 34 14.31 25.26 -1.20
N ILE A 35 13.20 25.61 -0.54
CA ILE A 35 12.08 24.71 -0.30
C ILE A 35 10.81 25.33 -0.83
N VAL A 36 10.02 24.55 -1.58
CA VAL A 36 8.68 24.92 -2.00
C VAL A 36 7.70 23.95 -1.35
N CYS A 37 6.87 24.45 -0.44
CA CYS A 37 5.80 23.68 0.21
C CYS A 37 4.48 23.95 -0.51
N LEU A 38 3.85 22.90 -1.05
CA LEU A 38 2.51 22.99 -1.64
C LEU A 38 1.48 22.86 -0.52
N THR A 39 0.87 23.99 -0.14
CA THR A 39 -0.09 24.07 0.98
C THR A 39 -1.53 24.28 0.53
N HIS A 40 -1.75 24.67 -0.73
CA HIS A 40 -3.07 24.98 -1.25
C HIS A 40 -3.71 23.78 -1.96
N ILE A 41 -4.95 23.46 -1.57
CA ILE A 41 -5.81 22.53 -2.28
C ILE A 41 -6.48 23.30 -3.42
N PHE A 42 -6.16 22.96 -4.66
CA PHE A 42 -6.81 23.57 -5.82
C PHE A 42 -8.30 23.20 -5.87
N ARG A 43 -9.12 24.09 -6.47
CA ARG A 43 -10.59 23.96 -6.52
C ARG A 43 -11.08 22.59 -7.02
N GLN A 44 -10.39 21.95 -7.97
CA GLN A 44 -10.74 20.61 -8.44
C GLN A 44 -10.49 19.54 -7.38
N ALA A 45 -9.39 19.64 -6.64
CA ALA A 45 -9.07 18.72 -5.56
C ALA A 45 -9.91 18.94 -4.29
N SER A 46 -10.39 20.18 -4.07
CA SER A 46 -11.31 20.50 -2.95
C SER A 46 -12.71 19.92 -3.11
N GLN A 47 -13.05 19.37 -4.28
CA GLN A 47 -14.30 18.61 -4.51
C GLN A 47 -14.18 17.15 -4.09
N SER A 48 -12.98 16.66 -3.78
CA SER A 48 -12.72 15.31 -3.28
C SER A 48 -12.64 15.31 -1.75
N ASP A 49 -13.54 14.59 -1.11
CA ASP A 49 -13.51 14.42 0.34
C ASP A 49 -12.32 13.56 0.80
N ILE A 50 -11.75 12.73 -0.08
CA ILE A 50 -10.46 12.04 0.20
C ILE A 50 -9.40 13.09 0.49
N VAL A 51 -9.23 14.09 -0.36
CA VAL A 51 -8.21 15.13 -0.21
C VAL A 51 -8.51 16.01 1.00
N VAL A 52 -9.74 16.49 1.13
CA VAL A 52 -10.16 17.36 2.26
C VAL A 52 -9.98 16.62 3.59
N ASN A 53 -10.43 15.36 3.68
CA ASN A 53 -10.32 14.58 4.89
C ASN A 53 -8.87 14.14 5.19
N ALA A 54 -8.05 13.89 4.17
CA ALA A 54 -6.61 13.67 4.38
C ALA A 54 -5.95 14.89 5.03
N HIS A 55 -6.25 16.11 4.58
CA HIS A 55 -5.75 17.34 5.21
C HIS A 55 -6.27 17.51 6.65
N LYS A 56 -7.56 17.25 6.90
CA LYS A 56 -8.11 17.26 8.26
C LYS A 56 -7.41 16.26 9.16
N ILE A 57 -7.22 15.03 8.69
CA ILE A 57 -6.48 14.00 9.42
C ILE A 57 -5.08 14.50 9.73
N HIS A 58 -4.37 15.05 8.75
CA HIS A 58 -3.01 15.58 8.94
C HIS A 58 -2.96 16.67 10.00
N ASN A 59 -3.90 17.61 9.97
CA ASN A 59 -3.97 18.71 10.95
C ASN A 59 -4.47 18.26 12.33
N GLY A 60 -5.03 17.05 12.46
CA GLY A 60 -5.67 16.57 13.68
C GLY A 60 -7.07 17.14 13.89
N GLU A 61 -7.70 17.57 12.82
CA GLU A 61 -9.05 18.11 12.80
C GLU A 61 -10.11 16.98 12.74
N GLU A 62 -11.30 17.28 13.18
CA GLU A 62 -12.41 16.32 13.15
C GLU A 62 -12.87 16.06 11.72
N VAL A 63 -13.06 14.78 11.40
CA VAL A 63 -13.61 14.29 10.13
C VAL A 63 -15.07 13.91 10.32
N ILE A 64 -15.95 14.43 9.47
CA ILE A 64 -17.38 14.09 9.49
C ILE A 64 -17.59 12.72 8.86
N LEU A 65 -18.20 11.78 9.62
CA LEU A 65 -18.40 10.38 9.23
C LEU A 65 -19.90 10.10 8.94
N ASP A 66 -20.55 10.96 8.16
CA ASP A 66 -21.99 10.89 7.86
C ASP A 66 -22.33 10.14 6.55
N ASN A 67 -21.31 9.67 5.81
CA ASN A 67 -21.43 8.95 4.55
C ASN A 67 -22.19 9.70 3.43
N LYS A 68 -22.22 11.02 3.46
CA LYS A 68 -22.78 11.85 2.37
C LYS A 68 -21.77 12.15 1.27
N SER A 69 -20.51 11.79 1.50
CA SER A 69 -19.44 11.89 0.54
C SER A 69 -19.66 11.02 -0.70
N LYS A 70 -19.01 11.40 -1.81
CA LYS A 70 -18.96 10.59 -3.04
C LYS A 70 -17.73 9.67 -3.11
N ASP A 71 -16.70 9.92 -2.31
CA ASP A 71 -15.42 9.23 -2.41
C ASP A 71 -14.81 8.82 -1.06
N PHE A 72 -15.42 9.22 0.06
CA PHE A 72 -14.94 8.89 1.41
C PHE A 72 -16.10 8.34 2.26
N PHE A 73 -15.99 7.08 2.69
CA PHE A 73 -17.02 6.38 3.45
C PHE A 73 -16.47 5.80 4.74
N PHE A 74 -17.30 5.79 5.79
CA PHE A 74 -17.01 5.16 7.07
C PHE A 74 -18.13 4.22 7.48
N LEU A 75 -17.86 2.92 7.52
CA LEU A 75 -18.81 1.89 7.92
C LEU A 75 -18.52 1.46 9.37
N LYS A 76 -19.31 1.97 10.32
CA LYS A 76 -19.19 1.61 11.75
C LYS A 76 -19.48 0.13 11.96
N ARG A 77 -18.48 -0.63 12.35
CA ARG A 77 -18.56 -2.05 12.68
C ARG A 77 -17.62 -2.37 13.82
N TYR A 78 -18.08 -3.13 14.81
CA TYR A 78 -17.32 -3.45 16.02
C TYR A 78 -17.08 -4.95 16.19
N ASP A 79 -17.72 -5.79 15.39
CA ASP A 79 -17.51 -7.23 15.37
C ASP A 79 -16.59 -7.64 14.21
N VAL A 80 -15.55 -8.42 14.52
CA VAL A 80 -14.53 -8.86 13.56
C VAL A 80 -15.14 -9.68 12.43
N ASN A 81 -16.06 -10.58 12.72
CA ASN A 81 -16.66 -11.45 11.70
C ASN A 81 -17.56 -10.64 10.74
N VAL A 82 -18.23 -9.60 11.28
CA VAL A 82 -18.99 -8.67 10.46
C VAL A 82 -18.06 -7.87 9.57
N ILE A 83 -16.92 -7.38 10.11
CA ILE A 83 -15.92 -6.67 9.33
C ILE A 83 -15.41 -7.54 8.18
N TRP A 84 -15.03 -8.79 8.41
CA TRP A 84 -14.58 -9.71 7.36
C TRP A 84 -15.59 -9.87 6.22
N LYS A 85 -16.87 -10.09 6.55
CA LYS A 85 -17.95 -10.18 5.55
C LYS A 85 -18.12 -8.90 4.74
N VAL A 86 -18.02 -7.75 5.41
CA VAL A 86 -18.09 -6.43 4.75
C VAL A 86 -16.88 -6.23 3.82
N LEU A 87 -15.65 -6.56 4.26
CA LEU A 87 -14.46 -6.46 3.43
C LEU A 87 -14.60 -7.30 2.15
N VAL A 88 -15.01 -8.57 2.28
CA VAL A 88 -15.24 -9.45 1.13
C VAL A 88 -16.27 -8.84 0.18
N THR A 89 -17.41 -8.37 0.69
CA THR A 89 -18.48 -7.78 -0.13
C THR A 89 -18.03 -6.50 -0.84
N LEU A 90 -17.27 -5.64 -0.14
CA LEU A 90 -16.73 -4.42 -0.72
C LEU A 90 -15.80 -4.70 -1.88
N VAL A 91 -14.82 -5.60 -1.68
CA VAL A 91 -13.79 -5.89 -2.69
C VAL A 91 -14.34 -6.69 -3.87
N SER A 92 -15.24 -7.65 -3.62
CA SER A 92 -15.74 -8.53 -4.69
C SER A 92 -16.90 -7.93 -5.50
N GLN A 93 -17.71 -7.04 -4.92
CA GLN A 93 -18.98 -6.65 -5.54
C GLN A 93 -19.21 -5.14 -5.60
N LYS A 94 -19.03 -4.44 -4.47
CA LYS A 94 -19.49 -3.04 -4.36
C LYS A 94 -18.52 -2.06 -4.98
N LEU A 95 -17.26 -2.06 -4.53
CA LEU A 95 -16.26 -1.10 -4.99
C LEU A 95 -15.85 -1.29 -6.45
N PRO A 96 -15.68 -2.52 -7.00
CA PRO A 96 -15.39 -2.67 -8.41
C PRO A 96 -16.39 -1.97 -9.31
N ARG A 97 -17.68 -2.11 -9.02
CA ARG A 97 -18.77 -1.43 -9.77
C ARG A 97 -18.77 0.08 -9.53
N TYR A 98 -18.46 0.50 -8.30
CA TYR A 98 -18.53 1.90 -7.90
C TYR A 98 -17.43 2.76 -8.54
N VAL A 99 -16.22 2.23 -8.63
CA VAL A 99 -15.06 2.96 -9.16
C VAL A 99 -14.69 2.56 -10.59
N ASP A 100 -15.46 1.67 -11.21
CA ASP A 100 -15.19 1.08 -12.53
C ASP A 100 -13.75 0.51 -12.58
N ALA A 101 -13.55 -0.57 -11.81
CA ALA A 101 -12.27 -1.27 -11.69
C ALA A 101 -12.50 -2.77 -11.46
N ARG A 102 -11.46 -3.57 -11.64
CA ARG A 102 -11.53 -5.01 -11.37
C ARG A 102 -11.40 -5.27 -9.87
N PRO A 103 -11.92 -6.37 -9.32
CA PRO A 103 -11.76 -6.73 -7.91
C PRO A 103 -10.31 -6.75 -7.43
N GLN A 104 -9.38 -7.21 -8.27
CA GLN A 104 -7.96 -7.24 -7.97
C GLN A 104 -7.30 -5.86 -7.90
N ASP A 105 -7.92 -4.82 -8.47
CA ASP A 105 -7.41 -3.45 -8.41
C ASP A 105 -7.82 -2.73 -7.11
N ILE A 106 -8.76 -3.32 -6.33
CA ILE A 106 -9.13 -2.82 -5.02
C ILE A 106 -8.14 -3.33 -3.97
N GLN A 107 -7.67 -2.45 -3.09
CA GLN A 107 -6.67 -2.82 -2.10
C GLN A 107 -7.18 -2.67 -0.67
N ILE A 108 -7.00 -3.71 0.15
CA ILE A 108 -7.18 -3.61 1.60
C ILE A 108 -5.85 -3.21 2.22
N LEU A 109 -5.87 -2.14 3.01
CA LEU A 109 -4.71 -1.63 3.73
C LEU A 109 -4.93 -1.72 5.23
N THR A 110 -4.08 -2.46 5.94
CA THR A 110 -4.19 -2.61 7.39
C THR A 110 -2.93 -2.11 8.11
N PRO A 111 -3.07 -1.55 9.33
CA PRO A 111 -1.92 -1.16 10.15
C PRO A 111 -1.03 -2.33 10.59
N MET A 112 -1.59 -3.54 10.66
CA MET A 112 -0.98 -4.67 11.38
C MET A 112 -0.67 -5.84 10.44
N ARG A 113 0.42 -6.56 10.74
CA ARG A 113 0.75 -7.83 10.06
C ARG A 113 -0.02 -9.01 10.69
N LYS A 114 -0.09 -9.07 12.02
CA LYS A 114 -0.72 -10.15 12.78
C LYS A 114 -2.03 -9.71 13.44
N GLY A 115 -2.83 -10.67 13.87
CA GLY A 115 -4.13 -10.46 14.53
C GLY A 115 -5.31 -10.58 13.60
N ALA A 116 -6.52 -10.43 14.13
CA ALA A 116 -7.77 -10.69 13.42
C ALA A 116 -7.94 -9.83 12.15
N LEU A 117 -7.50 -8.58 12.16
CA LEU A 117 -7.48 -7.67 11.03
C LEU A 117 -6.06 -7.44 10.47
N GLY A 118 -5.12 -8.33 10.80
CA GLY A 118 -3.76 -8.32 10.25
C GLY A 118 -3.69 -8.95 8.86
N VAL A 119 -2.64 -8.59 8.11
CA VAL A 119 -2.39 -9.05 6.74
C VAL A 119 -2.47 -10.58 6.60
N GLU A 120 -1.83 -11.31 7.52
CA GLU A 120 -1.75 -12.77 7.46
C GLU A 120 -3.14 -13.41 7.47
N ASN A 121 -3.98 -13.02 8.44
CA ASN A 121 -5.33 -13.56 8.56
C ASN A 121 -6.28 -13.04 7.47
N LEU A 122 -6.19 -11.75 7.13
CA LEU A 122 -7.03 -11.18 6.06
C LEU A 122 -6.76 -11.84 4.71
N ASN A 123 -5.51 -12.13 4.37
CA ASN A 123 -5.17 -12.79 3.12
C ASN A 123 -5.75 -14.19 3.02
N GLN A 124 -5.70 -14.97 4.11
CA GLN A 124 -6.32 -16.30 4.13
C GLN A 124 -7.85 -16.25 3.95
N ILE A 125 -8.50 -15.30 4.66
CA ILE A 125 -9.94 -15.11 4.53
C ILE A 125 -10.30 -14.65 3.12
N LEU A 126 -9.61 -13.64 2.59
CA LEU A 126 -9.90 -13.07 1.28
C LEU A 126 -9.64 -14.09 0.17
N GLN A 127 -8.56 -14.86 0.22
CA GLN A 127 -8.28 -15.93 -0.72
C GLN A 127 -9.44 -16.95 -0.76
N LYS A 128 -9.90 -17.39 0.42
CA LYS A 128 -11.00 -18.36 0.52
C LYS A 128 -12.27 -17.90 -0.19
N TYR A 129 -12.57 -16.59 -0.20
CA TYR A 129 -13.79 -16.06 -0.78
C TYR A 129 -13.60 -15.52 -2.20
N LEU A 130 -12.43 -14.94 -2.52
CA LEU A 130 -12.18 -14.31 -3.81
C LEU A 130 -11.56 -15.28 -4.82
N ASN A 131 -10.80 -16.24 -4.33
CA ASN A 131 -10.17 -17.27 -5.14
C ASN A 131 -10.25 -18.64 -4.44
N PRO A 132 -11.47 -19.24 -4.31
CA PRO A 132 -11.63 -20.55 -3.68
C PRO A 132 -10.90 -21.64 -4.45
N PRO A 133 -10.55 -22.77 -3.78
CA PRO A 133 -9.97 -23.93 -4.45
C PRO A 133 -10.95 -24.48 -5.50
N ALA A 134 -10.41 -24.93 -6.62
CA ALA A 134 -11.16 -25.59 -7.68
C ALA A 134 -10.31 -26.70 -8.31
N PRO A 135 -10.94 -27.76 -8.89
CA PRO A 135 -10.20 -28.90 -9.44
C PRO A 135 -9.27 -28.55 -10.60
N ASP A 136 -9.53 -27.44 -11.29
CA ASP A 136 -8.78 -26.91 -12.42
C ASP A 136 -7.70 -25.91 -12.03
N LYS A 137 -7.53 -25.62 -10.73
CA LYS A 137 -6.51 -24.68 -10.23
C LYS A 137 -5.40 -25.44 -9.53
N ALA A 138 -4.18 -25.25 -10.00
CA ALA A 138 -3.01 -25.76 -9.31
C ALA A 138 -2.70 -24.94 -8.04
N GLU A 139 -2.20 -25.64 -7.04
CA GLU A 139 -1.86 -25.07 -5.73
C GLU A 139 -0.42 -25.44 -5.33
N ARG A 140 0.20 -24.59 -4.56
CA ARG A 140 1.52 -24.82 -3.97
C ARG A 140 1.55 -24.32 -2.54
N GLU A 141 2.01 -25.19 -1.62
CA GLU A 141 2.34 -24.77 -0.27
C GLU A 141 3.59 -23.87 -0.26
N ASN A 142 3.51 -22.74 0.44
CA ASN A 142 4.56 -21.75 0.54
C ASN A 142 4.60 -21.15 1.96
N GLY A 143 5.53 -21.62 2.81
CA GLY A 143 5.75 -21.07 4.15
C GLY A 143 4.50 -21.08 5.06
N GLY A 144 3.68 -22.14 5.01
CA GLY A 144 2.45 -22.27 5.78
C GLY A 144 1.22 -21.58 5.16
N ASN A 145 1.39 -20.96 4.01
CA ASN A 145 0.30 -20.45 3.16
C ASN A 145 0.19 -21.33 1.91
N ILE A 146 -0.94 -21.25 1.24
CA ILE A 146 -1.15 -21.88 -0.07
C ILE A 146 -1.18 -20.79 -1.11
N LEU A 147 -0.33 -20.88 -2.12
CA LEU A 147 -0.42 -20.11 -3.35
C LEU A 147 -1.25 -20.90 -4.36
N ARG A 148 -2.14 -20.24 -5.06
CA ARG A 148 -3.08 -20.82 -6.02
C ARG A 148 -3.13 -20.02 -7.30
N GLU A 149 -3.35 -20.65 -8.42
CA GLU A 149 -3.62 -19.96 -9.67
C GLU A 149 -4.80 -18.98 -9.52
N GLY A 150 -4.60 -17.76 -9.99
CA GLY A 150 -5.52 -16.64 -9.81
C GLY A 150 -5.33 -15.85 -8.52
N ASP A 151 -4.34 -16.18 -7.67
CA ASP A 151 -4.05 -15.38 -6.48
C ASP A 151 -3.39 -14.06 -6.83
N LYS A 152 -3.79 -13.02 -6.08
CA LYS A 152 -3.07 -11.76 -6.04
C LYS A 152 -1.89 -11.89 -5.09
N VAL A 153 -0.69 -11.60 -5.60
CA VAL A 153 0.56 -11.71 -4.86
C VAL A 153 1.38 -10.42 -4.92
N MET A 154 2.34 -10.31 -4.03
CA MET A 154 3.31 -9.24 -3.97
C MET A 154 4.72 -9.82 -3.88
N GLN A 155 5.65 -9.28 -4.65
CA GLN A 155 7.09 -9.48 -4.45
C GLN A 155 7.51 -8.84 -3.13
N ILE A 156 8.22 -9.59 -2.27
CA ILE A 156 8.59 -9.11 -0.92
C ILE A 156 10.08 -8.81 -0.75
N ARG A 157 10.87 -9.01 -1.80
CA ARG A 157 12.31 -8.72 -1.86
C ARG A 157 12.67 -8.10 -3.21
N ASN A 158 13.73 -7.31 -3.26
CA ASN A 158 14.26 -6.87 -4.56
C ASN A 158 15.03 -8.03 -5.21
N ASN A 159 14.63 -8.43 -6.40
CA ASN A 159 15.35 -9.39 -7.21
C ASN A 159 15.76 -8.76 -8.54
N TYR A 160 16.95 -8.20 -8.58
CA TYR A 160 17.50 -7.50 -9.75
C TYR A 160 17.82 -8.43 -10.92
N GLN A 161 17.89 -9.74 -10.67
CA GLN A 161 18.24 -10.75 -11.67
C GLN A 161 17.02 -11.51 -12.18
N MET A 162 15.83 -11.24 -11.65
CA MET A 162 14.59 -11.86 -12.11
C MET A 162 14.30 -11.36 -13.52
N GLU A 163 14.29 -12.26 -14.48
CA GLU A 163 13.92 -11.96 -15.86
C GLU A 163 12.40 -11.83 -15.96
N TRP A 164 11.94 -10.88 -16.75
CA TRP A 164 10.55 -10.75 -17.12
C TRP A 164 10.40 -10.49 -18.62
N GLU A 165 9.24 -10.86 -19.14
CA GLU A 165 8.88 -10.61 -20.53
C GLU A 165 7.47 -10.04 -20.66
N ILE A 166 7.26 -9.16 -21.65
CA ILE A 166 5.93 -8.72 -22.06
C ILE A 166 5.56 -9.53 -23.30
N ARG A 167 4.40 -10.18 -23.23
CA ARG A 167 3.86 -11.01 -24.31
C ARG A 167 2.91 -10.20 -25.17
N GLY A 168 3.22 -10.10 -26.46
CA GLY A 168 2.36 -9.48 -27.45
C GLY A 168 1.31 -10.45 -28.00
N ILE A 169 0.72 -10.10 -29.15
CA ILE A 169 -0.29 -10.91 -29.84
C ILE A 169 0.31 -12.29 -30.18
N ASN A 170 -0.46 -13.35 -29.95
CA ASN A 170 -0.08 -14.75 -30.17
C ASN A 170 1.08 -15.25 -29.28
N GLY A 171 1.33 -14.62 -28.12
CA GLY A 171 2.36 -15.06 -27.19
C GLY A 171 3.79 -14.75 -27.63
N ILE A 172 3.98 -13.97 -28.68
CA ILE A 172 5.31 -13.52 -29.13
C ILE A 172 5.85 -12.52 -28.10
N VAL A 173 7.08 -12.74 -27.64
CA VAL A 173 7.73 -11.82 -26.70
C VAL A 173 7.98 -10.48 -27.40
N ALA A 174 7.36 -9.43 -26.87
CA ALA A 174 7.49 -8.06 -27.37
C ALA A 174 8.64 -7.31 -26.71
N GLU A 175 8.87 -7.57 -25.41
CA GLU A 175 9.90 -6.91 -24.62
C GLU A 175 10.44 -7.88 -23.56
N ARG A 176 11.70 -7.73 -23.21
CA ARG A 176 12.35 -8.44 -22.08
C ARG A 176 13.11 -7.46 -21.22
N GLY A 177 13.17 -7.74 -19.93
CA GLY A 177 13.95 -6.96 -19.00
C GLY A 177 14.30 -7.76 -17.77
N MET A 178 14.91 -7.08 -16.82
CA MET A 178 15.35 -7.67 -15.56
C MET A 178 14.90 -6.80 -14.38
N GLY A 179 14.63 -7.45 -13.25
CA GLY A 179 14.28 -6.83 -11.99
C GLY A 179 12.79 -6.88 -11.69
N VAL A 180 12.46 -7.51 -10.54
CA VAL A 180 11.17 -7.44 -9.87
C VAL A 180 11.43 -6.98 -8.45
N PHE A 181 10.67 -6.01 -7.96
CA PHE A 181 11.02 -5.28 -6.77
C PHE A 181 10.04 -5.47 -5.62
N ASN A 182 10.51 -5.26 -4.41
CA ASN A 182 9.67 -5.32 -3.22
C ASN A 182 8.52 -4.32 -3.31
N GLY A 183 7.30 -4.83 -3.26
CA GLY A 183 6.07 -4.05 -3.41
C GLY A 183 5.36 -4.25 -4.76
N ASP A 184 6.04 -4.83 -5.77
CA ASP A 184 5.42 -5.12 -7.06
C ASP A 184 4.26 -6.11 -6.88
N LEU A 185 3.09 -5.75 -7.38
CA LEU A 185 1.87 -6.55 -7.31
C LEU A 185 1.67 -7.34 -8.60
N GLY A 186 1.26 -8.59 -8.46
CA GLY A 186 1.00 -9.46 -9.60
C GLY A 186 -0.12 -10.47 -9.33
N MET A 187 -0.46 -11.21 -10.38
CA MET A 187 -1.43 -12.29 -10.36
C MET A 187 -0.74 -13.59 -10.78
N ILE A 188 -0.90 -14.65 -10.00
CA ILE A 188 -0.44 -15.99 -10.40
C ILE A 188 -1.27 -16.45 -11.59
N ARG A 189 -0.61 -16.66 -12.73
CA ARG A 189 -1.25 -17.13 -13.97
C ARG A 189 -1.21 -18.62 -14.13
N SER A 190 -0.13 -19.26 -13.70
CA SER A 190 -0.02 -20.72 -13.70
C SER A 190 0.94 -21.19 -12.62
N ILE A 191 0.70 -22.42 -12.15
CA ILE A 191 1.59 -23.17 -11.29
C ILE A 191 1.80 -24.54 -11.96
N ASN A 192 2.99 -24.77 -12.45
CA ASN A 192 3.34 -26.04 -13.11
C ASN A 192 4.12 -26.94 -12.15
N PRO A 193 3.51 -28.02 -11.61
CA PRO A 193 4.17 -28.91 -10.66
C PRO A 193 5.26 -29.77 -11.30
N TYR A 194 5.23 -29.98 -12.63
CA TYR A 194 6.21 -30.82 -13.33
C TYR A 194 7.52 -30.07 -13.61
N THR A 195 7.42 -28.80 -13.98
CA THR A 195 8.58 -27.93 -14.21
C THR A 195 8.98 -27.15 -12.96
N GLU A 196 8.20 -27.26 -11.89
CA GLU A 196 8.38 -26.54 -10.62
C GLU A 196 8.45 -25.00 -10.81
N VAL A 197 7.56 -24.46 -11.65
CA VAL A 197 7.51 -23.03 -11.99
C VAL A 197 6.17 -22.43 -11.64
N ILE A 198 6.20 -21.21 -11.07
CA ILE A 198 5.06 -20.32 -10.87
C ILE A 198 5.23 -19.13 -11.81
N THR A 199 4.29 -18.93 -12.72
CA THR A 199 4.27 -17.74 -13.60
C THR A 199 3.39 -16.67 -12.97
N VAL A 200 3.97 -15.49 -12.76
CA VAL A 200 3.28 -14.31 -12.23
C VAL A 200 3.23 -13.22 -13.30
N GLU A 201 2.05 -12.66 -13.52
CA GLU A 201 1.86 -11.46 -14.32
C GLU A 201 1.78 -10.24 -13.40
N PHE A 202 2.77 -9.37 -13.49
CA PHE A 202 2.86 -8.09 -12.80
C PHE A 202 2.18 -6.97 -13.59
N GLU A 203 2.18 -5.76 -13.05
CA GLU A 203 1.71 -4.56 -13.74
C GLU A 203 2.41 -4.38 -15.09
N GLU A 204 1.78 -3.64 -15.99
CA GLU A 204 2.25 -3.42 -17.38
C GLU A 204 2.37 -4.71 -18.22
N GLY A 205 1.77 -5.84 -17.78
CA GLY A 205 1.81 -7.10 -18.51
C GLY A 205 3.15 -7.81 -18.50
N LYS A 206 3.97 -7.56 -17.49
CA LYS A 206 5.26 -8.22 -17.27
C LYS A 206 5.06 -9.61 -16.67
N PHE A 207 5.49 -10.66 -17.37
CA PHE A 207 5.46 -12.04 -16.89
C PHE A 207 6.84 -12.43 -16.37
N ALA A 208 6.89 -12.94 -15.14
CA ALA A 208 8.10 -13.50 -14.54
C ALA A 208 7.83 -14.92 -14.04
N ASP A 209 8.80 -15.79 -14.25
CA ASP A 209 8.75 -17.20 -13.86
C ASP A 209 9.60 -17.44 -12.61
N TYR A 210 8.95 -17.89 -11.55
CA TYR A 210 9.57 -18.24 -10.27
C TYR A 210 9.74 -19.75 -10.17
N THR A 211 10.95 -20.22 -9.88
CA THR A 211 11.11 -21.60 -9.42
C THR A 211 10.43 -21.79 -8.07
N PHE A 212 10.05 -23.01 -7.72
CA PHE A 212 9.47 -23.30 -6.41
C PHE A 212 10.36 -22.88 -5.22
N LYS A 213 11.69 -22.81 -5.42
CA LYS A 213 12.63 -22.30 -4.42
C LYS A 213 12.53 -20.79 -4.22
N GLN A 214 12.18 -20.05 -5.28
CA GLN A 214 12.00 -18.59 -5.25
C GLN A 214 10.60 -18.19 -4.83
N ALA A 215 9.68 -19.14 -4.64
CA ALA A 215 8.31 -18.86 -4.21
C ALA A 215 8.25 -18.14 -2.84
N ASP A 216 9.29 -18.23 -2.01
CA ASP A 216 9.43 -17.50 -0.74
C ASP A 216 9.58 -15.98 -0.94
N GLU A 217 9.81 -15.51 -2.16
CA GLU A 217 9.80 -14.10 -2.52
C GLU A 217 8.39 -13.55 -2.76
N LEU A 218 7.36 -14.42 -2.79
CA LEU A 218 5.96 -14.07 -3.02
C LEU A 218 5.12 -14.21 -1.75
N GLU A 219 4.30 -13.22 -1.46
CA GLU A 219 3.25 -13.28 -0.44
C GLU A 219 1.88 -12.97 -1.05
N LEU A 220 0.79 -13.54 -0.49
CA LEU A 220 -0.58 -13.14 -0.85
C LEU A 220 -0.78 -11.64 -0.58
N ALA A 221 -1.46 -10.95 -1.48
CA ALA A 221 -1.57 -9.48 -1.45
C ALA A 221 -3.01 -8.94 -1.61
N TYR A 222 -4.02 -9.72 -1.28
CA TYR A 222 -5.39 -9.21 -1.17
C TYR A 222 -5.49 -8.10 -0.12
N ALA A 223 -4.76 -8.24 0.97
CA ALA A 223 -4.50 -7.21 1.97
C ALA A 223 -2.98 -7.02 2.14
N THR A 224 -2.54 -5.78 2.34
CA THR A 224 -1.16 -5.43 2.60
C THR A 224 -1.05 -4.46 3.78
N THR A 225 0.14 -4.32 4.36
CA THR A 225 0.33 -3.26 5.34
C THR A 225 0.38 -1.89 4.68
N ILE A 226 -0.08 -0.86 5.39
CA ILE A 226 0.01 0.53 4.91
C ILE A 226 1.47 0.90 4.58
N HIS A 227 2.44 0.37 5.32
CA HIS A 227 3.87 0.58 5.05
C HIS A 227 4.31 0.04 3.69
N LYS A 228 3.86 -1.16 3.32
CA LYS A 228 4.18 -1.76 2.01
C LYS A 228 3.46 -1.09 0.84
N ALA A 229 2.37 -0.38 1.11
CA ALA A 229 1.62 0.38 0.11
C ALA A 229 2.20 1.78 -0.16
N GLN A 230 3.30 2.17 0.49
CA GLN A 230 3.96 3.44 0.21
C GLN A 230 4.45 3.47 -1.25
N GLY A 231 4.20 4.58 -1.94
CA GLY A 231 4.53 4.73 -3.36
C GLY A 231 3.47 4.19 -4.32
N SER A 232 2.61 3.27 -3.90
CA SER A 232 1.53 2.73 -4.73
C SER A 232 0.25 3.55 -4.59
N GLU A 233 -0.61 3.50 -5.63
CA GLU A 233 -1.94 4.11 -5.62
C GLU A 233 -2.96 3.12 -6.20
N TYR A 234 -4.18 3.15 -5.67
CA TYR A 234 -5.22 2.21 -6.03
C TYR A 234 -6.52 2.93 -6.41
N PRO A 235 -7.33 2.40 -7.34
CA PRO A 235 -8.64 2.96 -7.64
C PRO A 235 -9.53 3.11 -6.39
N ALA A 236 -9.55 2.10 -5.53
CA ALA A 236 -10.19 2.18 -4.22
C ALA A 236 -9.38 1.47 -3.14
N VAL A 237 -9.45 2.03 -1.94
CA VAL A 237 -8.79 1.51 -0.75
C VAL A 237 -9.82 1.20 0.33
N VAL A 238 -9.67 0.04 0.98
CA VAL A 238 -10.48 -0.35 2.14
C VAL A 238 -9.56 -0.46 3.37
N ILE A 239 -9.94 0.21 4.45
CA ILE A 239 -9.11 0.28 5.67
C ILE A 239 -9.91 -0.31 6.84
N PRO A 240 -9.62 -1.56 7.28
CA PRO A 240 -10.22 -2.12 8.49
C PRO A 240 -9.56 -1.53 9.74
N LEU A 241 -10.36 -1.01 10.68
CA LEU A 241 -9.90 -0.40 11.93
C LEU A 241 -10.72 -0.87 13.14
N LEU A 242 -10.15 -1.69 14.02
CA LEU A 242 -10.83 -2.14 15.24
C LEU A 242 -9.93 -2.08 16.50
N GLY A 243 -8.96 -1.20 16.50
CA GLY A 243 -7.96 -1.10 17.57
C GLY A 243 -6.63 -1.72 17.18
N GLY A 244 -5.66 -1.61 18.07
CA GLY A 244 -4.31 -2.11 17.87
C GLY A 244 -3.28 -1.40 18.77
N PRO A 245 -2.00 -1.78 18.65
CA PRO A 245 -0.94 -1.14 19.40
C PRO A 245 -0.85 0.36 19.10
N ARG A 246 -0.81 1.19 20.15
CA ARG A 246 -0.80 2.66 20.03
C ARG A 246 0.32 3.18 19.11
N MET A 247 1.47 2.51 19.11
CA MET A 247 2.61 2.89 18.25
C MET A 247 2.33 2.69 16.75
N LEU A 248 1.41 1.80 16.37
CA LEU A 248 1.00 1.58 14.98
C LEU A 248 -0.24 2.40 14.61
N MET A 249 -1.07 2.79 15.60
CA MET A 249 -2.30 3.53 15.37
C MET A 249 -2.03 5.03 15.38
N THR A 250 -1.24 5.52 14.41
CA THR A 250 -0.80 6.92 14.33
C THR A 250 -1.53 7.67 13.23
N ARG A 251 -1.56 9.00 13.40
CA ARG A 251 -2.12 9.95 12.43
C ARG A 251 -1.47 9.81 11.05
N ASN A 252 -0.14 9.75 11.00
CA ASN A 252 0.60 9.65 9.74
C ASN A 252 0.33 8.34 9.01
N LEU A 253 0.10 7.24 9.76
CA LEU A 253 -0.28 5.98 9.16
C LEU A 253 -1.66 6.07 8.50
N LEU A 254 -2.64 6.66 9.21
CA LEU A 254 -3.99 6.87 8.68
C LEU A 254 -3.97 7.80 7.45
N TYR A 255 -3.24 8.91 7.53
CA TYR A 255 -3.03 9.84 6.42
C TYR A 255 -2.45 9.11 5.19
N THR A 256 -1.37 8.34 5.41
CA THR A 256 -0.75 7.56 4.33
C THR A 256 -1.75 6.58 3.70
N ALA A 257 -2.56 5.88 4.50
CA ALA A 257 -3.54 4.93 3.97
C ALA A 257 -4.61 5.61 3.12
N VAL A 258 -5.17 6.73 3.60
CA VAL A 258 -6.21 7.49 2.89
C VAL A 258 -5.68 8.04 1.56
N THR A 259 -4.45 8.56 1.54
CA THR A 259 -3.83 9.13 0.33
C THR A 259 -3.42 8.07 -0.71
N ARG A 260 -3.59 6.78 -0.45
CA ARG A 260 -3.37 5.72 -1.46
C ARG A 260 -4.54 5.54 -2.41
N ALA A 261 -5.70 6.11 -2.12
CA ALA A 261 -6.89 5.97 -2.95
C ALA A 261 -7.00 7.09 -3.99
N ARG A 262 -7.32 6.71 -5.22
CA ARG A 262 -7.57 7.66 -6.32
C ARG A 262 -9.03 8.08 -6.42
N LYS A 263 -9.98 7.12 -6.25
CA LYS A 263 -11.40 7.34 -6.51
C LYS A 263 -12.29 7.12 -5.28
N CYS A 264 -11.90 6.22 -4.36
CA CYS A 264 -12.74 5.89 -3.22
C CYS A 264 -11.93 5.36 -2.03
N VAL A 265 -12.23 5.88 -0.83
CA VAL A 265 -11.79 5.32 0.46
C VAL A 265 -13.00 4.79 1.20
N THR A 266 -12.92 3.58 1.72
CA THR A 266 -13.90 3.03 2.65
C THR A 266 -13.21 2.53 3.91
N ILE A 267 -13.49 3.15 5.04
CA ILE A 267 -13.00 2.72 6.34
C ILE A 267 -14.08 1.84 6.99
N VAL A 268 -13.69 0.67 7.52
CA VAL A 268 -14.62 -0.28 8.13
C VAL A 268 -14.15 -0.58 9.56
N GLY A 269 -14.91 -0.17 10.57
CA GLY A 269 -14.55 -0.47 11.94
C GLY A 269 -15.03 0.54 12.97
N SER A 270 -14.19 0.77 13.99
CA SER A 270 -14.49 1.61 15.15
C SER A 270 -14.16 3.08 14.87
N ASP A 271 -15.16 3.92 14.99
CA ASP A 271 -15.01 5.38 14.95
C ASP A 271 -14.14 5.89 16.13
N VAL A 272 -14.22 5.24 17.28
CA VAL A 272 -13.35 5.56 18.42
C VAL A 272 -11.88 5.32 18.08
N THR A 273 -11.57 4.20 17.39
CA THR A 273 -10.20 3.93 16.92
C THR A 273 -9.76 4.95 15.88
N PHE A 274 -10.63 5.31 14.96
CA PHE A 274 -10.35 6.31 13.93
C PHE A 274 -10.02 7.68 14.55
N GLN A 275 -10.84 8.16 15.48
CA GLN A 275 -10.59 9.42 16.19
C GLN A 275 -9.31 9.37 17.04
N ALA A 276 -9.07 8.23 17.70
CA ALA A 276 -7.83 8.02 18.47
C ALA A 276 -6.59 8.11 17.58
N MET A 277 -6.64 7.61 16.34
CA MET A 277 -5.55 7.74 15.38
C MET A 277 -5.32 9.20 14.96
N ILE A 278 -6.37 9.96 14.71
CA ILE A 278 -6.27 11.40 14.40
C ILE A 278 -5.61 12.16 15.55
N GLY A 279 -5.96 11.84 16.80
CA GLY A 279 -5.35 12.43 18.00
C GLY A 279 -3.92 11.95 18.28
N ASN A 280 -3.49 10.84 17.66
CA ASN A 280 -2.19 10.23 17.95
C ASN A 280 -1.10 10.69 16.97
N HIS A 281 -0.37 11.73 17.37
CA HIS A 281 0.76 12.29 16.61
C HIS A 281 2.12 11.74 17.07
N ILE A 282 2.13 10.59 17.75
CA ILE A 282 3.38 9.94 18.16
C ILE A 282 4.14 9.56 16.89
N GLU A 283 5.21 10.27 16.64
CA GLU A 283 6.22 9.88 15.66
C GLU A 283 7.36 9.16 16.39
N ALA A 284 7.82 8.06 15.82
CA ALA A 284 9.06 7.49 16.28
C ALA A 284 10.18 8.50 16.03
N ASN A 285 10.69 9.14 17.08
CA ASN A 285 11.85 10.03 16.96
C ASN A 285 13.01 9.23 16.38
N ARG A 286 13.34 9.52 15.14
CA ARG A 286 14.53 8.95 14.50
C ARG A 286 15.71 9.84 14.84
N TYR A 287 16.64 9.28 15.59
CA TYR A 287 17.88 9.98 15.92
C TYR A 287 18.72 10.14 14.65
N THR A 288 18.92 11.38 14.25
CA THR A 288 19.72 11.75 13.08
C THR A 288 20.48 13.03 13.38
N THR A 289 21.69 13.13 12.82
CA THR A 289 22.52 14.33 12.91
C THR A 289 22.56 15.09 11.58
N LEU A 290 21.82 14.62 10.55
CA LEU A 290 21.96 15.14 9.20
C LEU A 290 21.68 16.64 9.11
N ALA A 291 20.56 17.13 9.66
CA ALA A 291 20.23 18.55 9.64
C ALA A 291 21.31 19.43 10.32
N ARG A 292 21.89 18.95 11.44
CA ARG A 292 22.98 19.64 12.14
C ARG A 292 24.25 19.68 11.29
N ARG A 293 24.67 18.55 10.74
CA ARG A 293 25.87 18.48 9.90
C ARG A 293 25.78 19.35 8.64
N ILE A 294 24.60 19.44 8.05
CA ILE A 294 24.38 20.32 6.89
C ILE A 294 24.62 21.78 7.26
N ARG A 295 24.10 22.22 8.41
CA ARG A 295 24.31 23.61 8.89
C ARG A 295 25.79 23.88 9.18
N GLU A 296 26.45 22.98 9.92
CA GLU A 296 27.89 23.07 10.23
C GLU A 296 28.73 23.20 8.95
N MET A 297 28.45 22.36 7.94
CA MET A 297 29.16 22.46 6.65
C MET A 297 28.87 23.74 5.86
N GLN A 298 27.70 24.33 6.02
CA GLN A 298 27.37 25.57 5.35
C GLN A 298 28.04 26.77 6.03
N GLU A 299 28.11 26.76 7.37
CA GLU A 299 28.83 27.77 8.16
C GLU A 299 30.34 27.75 7.88
N GLU A 300 30.92 26.56 7.66
CA GLU A 300 32.35 26.41 7.30
C GLU A 300 32.67 26.90 5.89
N ASN A 301 31.70 26.97 4.97
CA ASN A 301 31.87 27.37 3.57
C ASN A 301 31.35 28.80 3.27
N ALA A 302 30.82 29.51 4.26
CA ALA A 302 30.34 30.90 4.14
C ALA A 302 31.40 31.89 4.58
#